data_1d443936e56a3aeea737346647abe383
#
_entry.id   1d443936e56a3aeea737346647abe383
#
_cell.length_a   1.000
_cell.length_b   1.000
_cell.length_c   1.000
_cell.angle_alpha   90.00
_cell.angle_beta   90.00
_cell.angle_gamma   90.00
#
_symmetry.space_group_name_H-M   'P 1'
#
loop_
_entity.id
_entity.type
_entity.pdbx_description
1 polymer ?
#
loop_
_entity_poly.entity_id
_entity_poly.type
_entity_poly.pdbx_seq_one_letter_code
_entity_poly.pdbx_strand_id
1 'polypeptide(L)'
;MTQDLSIAARHLPAVTAGTPDALLRSDALTLAQDGPLRVAYAPFDHVALGARLVLVGITPGRSQALSALQAAQNAQAKGLPMADVLRAAKLTASFSGAMRTNLVGMLDAIGVTRHLGLVSAANLFAPGGELVHLTSALRYPVFVDGKNYNGTPDMIRTPMLRKMVETCLAEEARLLPGALWLPLGPKPAQALHHLAARGDIDPARILDGMPHPSGANAERVAVFLGRKAPQDASSKTNGPALVAARIRLAARIDALAGVAA
;
A
#
# COMPACT_ATOMS: atom_id res chain seq x y z
N MET A 1 9.41 -9.16 17.86
CA MET A 1 10.17 -8.08 17.17
C MET A 1 9.43 -6.78 17.38
N THR A 2 10.13 -5.69 17.63
CA THR A 2 9.58 -4.34 17.75
C THR A 2 9.83 -3.57 16.46
N GLN A 3 8.86 -2.74 16.06
CA GLN A 3 8.96 -1.85 14.91
C GLN A 3 10.00 -0.75 15.16
N ASP A 4 10.82 -0.41 14.17
CA ASP A 4 11.70 0.78 14.22
C ASP A 4 10.90 2.05 13.89
N LEU A 5 10.76 2.92 14.87
CA LEU A 5 10.08 4.21 14.75
C LEU A 5 11.06 5.40 14.75
N SER A 6 12.35 5.16 14.51
CA SER A 6 13.39 6.21 14.55
C SER A 6 13.15 7.34 13.55
N ILE A 7 12.65 7.02 12.34
CA ILE A 7 12.29 8.02 11.33
C ILE A 7 11.09 8.85 11.80
N ALA A 8 10.04 8.19 12.30
CA ALA A 8 8.89 8.89 12.86
C ALA A 8 9.29 9.78 14.03
N ALA A 9 10.07 9.29 14.99
CA ALA A 9 10.52 10.06 16.14
C ALA A 9 11.33 11.31 15.74
N ARG A 10 12.09 11.23 14.65
CA ARG A 10 12.88 12.37 14.13
C ARG A 10 12.02 13.42 13.43
N HIS A 11 11.06 13.00 12.58
CA HIS A 11 10.38 13.92 11.66
C HIS A 11 8.97 14.32 12.12
N LEU A 12 8.29 13.51 12.93
CA LEU A 12 6.94 13.80 13.41
C LEU A 12 6.85 15.11 14.22
N PRO A 13 7.85 15.51 15.05
CA PRO A 13 7.82 16.80 15.74
C PRO A 13 7.75 18.01 14.81
N ALA A 14 8.30 17.92 13.60
CA ALA A 14 8.23 18.99 12.60
C ALA A 14 6.84 19.11 11.92
N VAL A 15 5.94 18.15 12.12
CA VAL A 15 4.60 18.15 11.49
C VAL A 15 3.62 19.09 12.21
N THR A 16 3.98 19.67 13.33
CA THR A 16 3.08 20.49 14.18
C THR A 16 2.73 21.87 13.63
N ALA A 17 3.59 22.47 12.80
CA ALA A 17 3.44 23.86 12.33
C ALA A 17 3.37 23.96 10.82
N GLY A 18 2.51 24.84 10.30
CA GLY A 18 2.36 25.12 8.88
C GLY A 18 1.29 24.29 8.15
N THR A 19 1.05 24.62 6.90
CA THR A 19 0.10 23.83 6.07
C THR A 19 0.73 22.52 5.63
N PRO A 20 -0.06 21.44 5.52
CA PRO A 20 0.44 20.15 5.01
C PRO A 20 1.23 20.25 3.71
N ASP A 21 0.80 21.15 2.81
CA ASP A 21 1.46 21.34 1.52
C ASP A 21 2.84 22.02 1.65
N ALA A 22 2.96 23.03 2.49
CA ALA A 22 4.25 23.67 2.78
C ALA A 22 5.20 22.69 3.47
N LEU A 23 4.70 21.93 4.46
CA LEU A 23 5.46 20.91 5.15
C LEU A 23 5.97 19.82 4.20
N LEU A 24 5.10 19.30 3.33
CA LEU A 24 5.48 18.25 2.39
C LEU A 24 6.61 18.69 1.44
N ARG A 25 6.75 20.00 1.18
CA ARG A 25 7.81 20.59 0.36
C ARG A 25 9.04 21.04 1.14
N SER A 26 8.99 21.05 2.46
CA SER A 26 10.06 21.55 3.31
C SER A 26 11.26 20.59 3.37
N ASP A 27 12.43 21.14 3.62
CA ASP A 27 13.65 20.35 3.87
C ASP A 27 13.55 19.56 5.17
N ALA A 28 12.80 20.05 6.16
CA ALA A 28 12.56 19.36 7.44
C ALA A 28 11.90 17.99 7.26
N LEU A 29 11.09 17.81 6.20
CA LEU A 29 10.46 16.54 5.86
C LEU A 29 11.12 15.84 4.65
N THR A 30 12.30 16.28 4.20
CA THR A 30 13.04 15.58 3.15
C THR A 30 13.87 14.46 3.77
N LEU A 31 13.56 13.20 3.40
CA LEU A 31 14.30 12.02 3.85
C LEU A 31 15.52 11.74 2.99
N ALA A 32 15.41 11.95 1.68
CA ALA A 32 16.48 11.77 0.72
C ALA A 32 16.18 12.52 -0.59
N GLN A 33 17.22 12.94 -1.28
CA GLN A 33 17.13 13.57 -2.61
C GLN A 33 18.32 13.17 -3.47
N ASP A 34 18.04 12.84 -4.74
CA ASP A 34 19.06 12.54 -5.76
C ASP A 34 18.56 13.05 -7.11
N GLY A 35 19.15 14.17 -7.56
CA GLY A 35 18.69 14.88 -8.74
C GLY A 35 17.20 15.24 -8.68
N PRO A 36 16.39 14.80 -9.66
CA PRO A 36 14.94 15.06 -9.69
C PRO A 36 14.14 14.22 -8.69
N LEU A 37 14.75 13.20 -8.11
CA LEU A 37 14.10 12.23 -7.24
C LEU A 37 14.17 12.70 -5.77
N ARG A 38 13.02 12.85 -5.14
CA ARG A 38 12.90 13.26 -3.73
C ARG A 38 11.98 12.32 -2.97
N VAL A 39 12.43 11.89 -1.79
CA VAL A 39 11.63 11.16 -0.81
C VAL A 39 11.27 12.11 0.32
N ALA A 40 9.98 12.28 0.59
CA ALA A 40 9.49 13.13 1.67
C ALA A 40 8.87 12.30 2.79
N TYR A 41 9.06 12.73 4.03
CA TYR A 41 8.35 12.15 5.16
C TYR A 41 6.86 12.54 5.12
N ALA A 42 6.02 11.55 5.32
CA ALA A 42 4.65 11.69 5.79
C ALA A 42 4.37 10.46 6.68
N PRO A 43 3.52 10.57 7.72
CA PRO A 43 3.42 9.58 8.79
C PRO A 43 2.68 8.30 8.36
N PHE A 44 3.35 7.48 7.56
CA PHE A 44 2.89 6.14 7.10
C PHE A 44 3.56 4.99 7.87
N ASP A 45 4.16 5.27 9.03
CA ASP A 45 4.98 4.31 9.78
C ASP A 45 4.16 3.21 10.46
N HIS A 46 2.92 3.48 10.86
CA HIS A 46 2.09 2.49 11.59
C HIS A 46 2.01 1.14 10.87
N VAL A 47 2.24 0.04 11.61
CA VAL A 47 2.05 -1.34 11.15
C VAL A 47 0.93 -1.98 11.95
N ALA A 48 -0.09 -2.52 11.26
CA ALA A 48 -1.18 -3.27 11.88
C ALA A 48 -0.69 -4.70 12.18
N LEU A 49 -0.18 -4.94 13.38
CA LEU A 49 0.48 -6.21 13.74
C LEU A 49 -0.46 -7.42 13.72
N GLY A 50 -1.77 -7.22 13.83
CA GLY A 50 -2.79 -8.27 13.70
C GLY A 50 -3.19 -8.59 12.27
N ALA A 51 -2.59 -7.93 11.27
CA ALA A 51 -3.02 -8.08 9.88
C ALA A 51 -2.73 -9.49 9.32
N ARG A 52 -3.75 -10.04 8.68
CA ARG A 52 -3.68 -11.31 7.92
C ARG A 52 -3.57 -11.06 6.41
N LEU A 53 -3.84 -9.83 5.97
CA LEU A 53 -3.73 -9.37 4.59
C LEU A 53 -2.94 -8.05 4.55
N VAL A 54 -1.99 -7.95 3.65
CA VAL A 54 -1.24 -6.72 3.35
C VAL A 54 -1.55 -6.27 1.94
N LEU A 55 -2.06 -5.06 1.78
CA LEU A 55 -2.31 -4.43 0.48
C LEU A 55 -1.18 -3.47 0.17
N VAL A 56 -0.47 -3.71 -0.95
CA VAL A 56 0.76 -2.99 -1.27
C VAL A 56 0.58 -2.12 -2.52
N GLY A 57 0.60 -0.79 -2.34
CA GLY A 57 0.69 0.19 -3.41
C GLY A 57 2.12 0.45 -3.89
N ILE A 58 2.31 1.43 -4.79
CA ILE A 58 3.65 1.84 -5.25
C ILE A 58 4.33 2.74 -4.22
N THR A 59 3.71 3.87 -3.93
CA THR A 59 4.11 4.90 -2.96
C THR A 59 2.89 5.76 -2.66
N PRO A 60 2.76 6.37 -1.47
CA PRO A 60 1.71 7.34 -1.23
C PRO A 60 1.84 8.53 -2.19
N GLY A 61 0.74 8.89 -2.84
CA GLY A 61 0.69 10.09 -3.67
C GLY A 61 0.58 11.37 -2.83
N ARG A 62 0.74 12.55 -3.48
CA ARG A 62 0.66 13.87 -2.83
C ARG A 62 -0.63 14.03 -1.99
N SER A 63 -1.78 13.69 -2.55
CA SER A 63 -3.06 13.81 -1.85
C SER A 63 -3.10 12.97 -0.57
N GLN A 64 -2.59 11.74 -0.62
CA GLN A 64 -2.49 10.86 0.55
C GLN A 64 -1.50 11.43 1.59
N ALA A 65 -0.36 11.95 1.15
CA ALA A 65 0.62 12.57 2.03
C ALA A 65 0.05 13.79 2.76
N LEU A 66 -0.69 14.67 2.04
CA LEU A 66 -1.35 15.82 2.65
C LEU A 66 -2.40 15.40 3.68
N SER A 67 -3.21 14.38 3.36
CA SER A 67 -4.21 13.83 4.29
C SER A 67 -3.56 13.22 5.53
N ALA A 68 -2.44 12.51 5.38
CA ALA A 68 -1.71 11.94 6.50
C ALA A 68 -1.11 13.02 7.42
N LEU A 69 -0.49 14.05 6.83
CA LEU A 69 0.06 15.18 7.59
C LEU A 69 -1.04 15.92 8.36
N GLN A 70 -2.19 16.22 7.71
CA GLN A 70 -3.31 16.87 8.38
C GLN A 70 -3.87 16.03 9.53
N ALA A 71 -4.02 14.72 9.31
CA ALA A 71 -4.52 13.82 10.36
C ALA A 71 -3.54 13.73 11.54
N ALA A 72 -2.22 13.72 11.27
CA ALA A 72 -1.19 13.75 12.30
C ALA A 72 -1.23 15.06 13.11
N GLN A 73 -1.34 16.22 12.44
CA GLN A 73 -1.49 17.52 13.13
C GLN A 73 -2.72 17.54 14.05
N ASN A 74 -3.85 17.04 13.55
CA ASN A 74 -5.09 16.98 14.34
C ASN A 74 -4.96 16.05 15.55
N ALA A 75 -4.25 14.94 15.40
CA ALA A 75 -4.01 13.98 16.49
C ALA A 75 -3.03 14.53 17.54
N GLN A 76 -1.94 15.18 17.09
CA GLN A 76 -0.98 15.85 17.97
C GLN A 76 -1.61 17.00 18.76
N ALA A 77 -2.48 17.80 18.13
CA ALA A 77 -3.21 18.87 18.79
C ALA A 77 -4.14 18.37 19.92
N LYS A 78 -4.57 17.10 19.85
CA LYS A 78 -5.32 16.41 20.91
C LYS A 78 -4.45 15.77 21.98
N GLY A 79 -3.14 15.91 21.89
CA GLY A 79 -2.19 15.31 22.83
C GLY A 79 -2.07 13.79 22.75
N LEU A 80 -2.42 13.17 21.61
CA LEU A 80 -2.35 11.73 21.47
C LEU A 80 -0.90 11.22 21.45
N PRO A 81 -0.64 10.04 22.01
CA PRO A 81 0.67 9.38 21.91
C PRO A 81 1.09 9.16 20.45
N MET A 82 2.40 9.12 20.19
CA MET A 82 2.96 8.95 18.84
C MET A 82 2.36 7.77 18.08
N ALA A 83 2.17 6.62 18.72
CA ALA A 83 1.59 5.44 18.09
C ALA A 83 0.17 5.69 17.54
N ASP A 84 -0.66 6.42 18.30
CA ASP A 84 -2.03 6.77 17.91
C ASP A 84 -2.03 7.84 16.81
N VAL A 85 -1.10 8.80 16.85
CA VAL A 85 -0.90 9.79 15.77
C VAL A 85 -0.56 9.08 14.46
N LEU A 86 0.39 8.16 14.46
CA LEU A 86 0.80 7.41 13.27
C LEU A 86 -0.33 6.52 12.75
N ARG A 87 -1.08 5.87 13.65
CA ARG A 87 -2.25 5.07 13.30
C ARG A 87 -3.34 5.93 12.64
N ALA A 88 -3.72 7.03 13.26
CA ALA A 88 -4.72 7.95 12.74
C ALA A 88 -4.35 8.50 11.36
N ALA A 89 -3.10 8.90 11.17
CA ALA A 89 -2.58 9.41 9.91
C ALA A 89 -2.71 8.36 8.79
N LYS A 90 -2.23 7.15 9.04
CA LYS A 90 -2.22 6.07 8.04
C LYS A 90 -3.63 5.62 7.66
N LEU A 91 -4.53 5.43 8.63
CA LEU A 91 -5.90 4.99 8.37
C LEU A 91 -6.70 6.05 7.59
N THR A 92 -6.48 7.34 7.87
CA THR A 92 -7.15 8.44 7.17
C THR A 92 -6.69 8.53 5.72
N ALA A 93 -5.40 8.36 5.47
CA ALA A 93 -4.79 8.62 4.16
C ALA A 93 -4.83 7.43 3.20
N SER A 94 -4.92 6.19 3.71
CA SER A 94 -4.76 5.01 2.86
C SER A 94 -6.03 4.63 2.11
N PHE A 95 -5.91 4.49 0.79
CA PHE A 95 -6.96 3.96 -0.10
C PHE A 95 -8.35 4.53 0.17
N SER A 96 -8.53 5.84 0.06
CA SER A 96 -9.80 6.54 0.31
C SER A 96 -10.65 6.73 -0.96
N GLY A 97 -11.94 7.04 -0.80
CA GLY A 97 -12.87 7.38 -1.89
C GLY A 97 -13.10 6.25 -2.89
N ALA A 98 -13.25 6.59 -4.17
CA ALA A 98 -13.53 5.63 -5.26
C ALA A 98 -12.51 4.50 -5.37
N MET A 99 -11.27 4.73 -4.97
CA MET A 99 -10.23 3.70 -4.95
C MET A 99 -10.58 2.59 -3.96
N ARG A 100 -11.14 2.92 -2.80
CA ARG A 100 -11.59 1.96 -1.79
C ARG A 100 -12.77 1.11 -2.31
N THR A 101 -13.74 1.74 -2.96
CA THR A 101 -14.88 1.02 -3.56
C THR A 101 -14.43 -0.02 -4.58
N ASN A 102 -13.51 0.36 -5.48
CA ASN A 102 -12.94 -0.58 -6.44
C ASN A 102 -12.18 -1.72 -5.76
N LEU A 103 -11.37 -1.39 -4.75
CA LEU A 103 -10.58 -2.37 -4.00
C LEU A 103 -11.47 -3.37 -3.28
N VAL A 104 -12.52 -2.92 -2.58
CA VAL A 104 -13.52 -3.80 -1.95
C VAL A 104 -14.10 -4.78 -2.96
N GLY A 105 -14.61 -4.29 -4.10
CA GLY A 105 -15.18 -5.16 -5.12
C GLY A 105 -14.18 -6.19 -5.68
N MET A 106 -12.92 -5.80 -5.86
CA MET A 106 -11.88 -6.73 -6.35
C MET A 106 -11.50 -7.78 -5.31
N LEU A 107 -11.42 -7.41 -4.03
CA LEU A 107 -11.15 -8.33 -2.92
C LEU A 107 -12.31 -9.34 -2.73
N ASP A 108 -13.55 -8.87 -2.82
CA ASP A 108 -14.74 -9.73 -2.77
C ASP A 108 -14.75 -10.71 -3.95
N ALA A 109 -14.39 -10.23 -5.17
CA ALA A 109 -14.36 -11.04 -6.39
C ALA A 109 -13.33 -12.18 -6.37
N ILE A 110 -12.26 -12.08 -5.57
CA ILE A 110 -11.26 -13.15 -5.41
C ILE A 110 -11.46 -13.97 -4.12
N GLY A 111 -12.51 -13.67 -3.33
CA GLY A 111 -12.89 -14.48 -2.17
C GLY A 111 -12.04 -14.25 -0.92
N VAL A 112 -11.32 -13.13 -0.79
CA VAL A 112 -10.56 -12.78 0.43
C VAL A 112 -11.44 -12.82 1.67
N THR A 113 -12.70 -12.43 1.56
CA THR A 113 -13.67 -12.45 2.65
C THR A 113 -13.86 -13.84 3.24
N ARG A 114 -13.95 -14.88 2.42
CA ARG A 114 -14.07 -16.28 2.91
C ARG A 114 -12.86 -16.69 3.71
N HIS A 115 -11.65 -16.39 3.22
CA HIS A 115 -10.40 -16.69 3.91
C HIS A 115 -10.27 -15.95 5.26
N LEU A 116 -10.82 -14.74 5.36
CA LEU A 116 -10.75 -13.92 6.57
C LEU A 116 -11.96 -14.08 7.49
N GLY A 117 -12.99 -14.85 7.11
CA GLY A 117 -14.22 -15.00 7.88
C GLY A 117 -15.08 -13.73 7.91
N LEU A 118 -15.09 -12.95 6.82
CA LEU A 118 -15.81 -11.69 6.71
C LEU A 118 -17.00 -11.80 5.74
N VAL A 119 -18.02 -10.99 5.95
CA VAL A 119 -19.18 -10.89 5.03
C VAL A 119 -18.81 -10.11 3.77
N SER A 120 -18.03 -9.06 3.90
CA SER A 120 -17.54 -8.24 2.79
C SER A 120 -16.16 -7.67 3.12
N ALA A 121 -15.33 -7.43 2.09
CA ALA A 121 -14.06 -6.75 2.22
C ALA A 121 -14.20 -5.29 2.70
N ALA A 122 -15.40 -4.71 2.65
CA ALA A 122 -15.70 -3.42 3.28
C ALA A 122 -15.40 -3.43 4.79
N ASN A 123 -15.57 -4.56 5.46
CA ASN A 123 -15.27 -4.74 6.89
C ASN A 123 -13.77 -4.56 7.20
N LEU A 124 -12.87 -4.77 6.25
CA LEU A 124 -11.43 -4.54 6.41
C LEU A 124 -11.09 -3.06 6.65
N PHE A 125 -11.97 -2.16 6.20
CA PHE A 125 -11.77 -0.71 6.29
C PHE A 125 -12.63 -0.06 7.38
N ALA A 126 -13.34 -0.87 8.16
CA ALA A 126 -14.13 -0.38 9.29
C ALA A 126 -13.20 0.11 10.44
N PRO A 127 -13.63 1.08 11.24
CA PRO A 127 -12.89 1.50 12.42
C PRO A 127 -12.62 0.30 13.35
N GLY A 128 -11.38 0.15 13.81
CA GLY A 128 -10.97 -0.97 14.67
C GLY A 128 -10.61 -2.26 13.93
N GLY A 129 -10.75 -2.33 12.59
CA GLY A 129 -10.32 -3.48 11.80
C GLY A 129 -8.79 -3.55 11.71
N GLU A 130 -8.18 -4.57 12.31
CA GLU A 130 -6.73 -4.81 12.27
C GLU A 130 -6.33 -5.97 11.36
N LEU A 131 -7.31 -6.54 10.62
CA LEU A 131 -7.06 -7.68 9.72
C LEU A 131 -6.36 -7.29 8.42
N VAL A 132 -6.29 -6.00 8.09
CA VAL A 132 -5.60 -5.51 6.91
C VAL A 132 -4.51 -4.50 7.28
N HIS A 133 -3.33 -4.69 6.70
CA HIS A 133 -2.27 -3.69 6.69
C HIS A 133 -2.21 -3.00 5.33
N LEU A 134 -2.34 -1.68 5.32
CA LEU A 134 -2.31 -0.84 4.12
C LEU A 134 -0.92 -0.22 4.00
N THR A 135 -0.19 -0.57 2.95
CA THR A 135 1.18 -0.06 2.76
C THR A 135 1.52 0.19 1.29
N SER A 136 2.75 0.58 1.03
CA SER A 136 3.32 0.78 -0.29
C SER A 136 4.72 0.17 -0.37
N ALA A 137 5.15 -0.24 -1.56
CA ALA A 137 6.51 -0.71 -1.80
C ALA A 137 7.55 0.32 -1.32
N LEU A 138 7.24 1.59 -1.54
CA LEU A 138 7.97 2.74 -1.00
C LEU A 138 7.09 3.38 0.07
N ARG A 139 7.38 3.12 1.35
CA ARG A 139 6.57 3.56 2.51
C ARG A 139 6.29 5.06 2.50
N TYR A 140 7.28 5.85 2.14
CA TYR A 140 7.20 7.30 2.13
C TYR A 140 6.95 7.86 0.73
N PRO A 141 6.26 9.02 0.62
CA PRO A 141 5.99 9.69 -0.65
C PRO A 141 7.25 9.94 -1.46
N VAL A 142 7.22 9.53 -2.72
CA VAL A 142 8.30 9.76 -3.69
C VAL A 142 7.80 10.67 -4.79
N PHE A 143 8.63 11.64 -5.15
CA PHE A 143 8.39 12.60 -6.22
C PHE A 143 9.53 12.59 -7.21
N VAL A 144 9.21 12.78 -8.49
CA VAL A 144 10.17 13.01 -9.59
C VAL A 144 9.80 14.34 -10.23
N ASP A 145 10.70 15.30 -10.23
CA ASP A 145 10.44 16.68 -10.68
C ASP A 145 9.16 17.27 -10.03
N GLY A 146 8.95 17.02 -8.74
CA GLY A 146 7.79 17.47 -7.98
C GLY A 146 6.47 16.75 -8.30
N LYS A 147 6.43 15.81 -9.24
CA LYS A 147 5.27 14.99 -9.60
C LYS A 147 5.28 13.67 -8.87
N ASN A 148 4.08 13.09 -8.63
CA ASN A 148 3.98 11.78 -8.02
C ASN A 148 4.77 10.72 -8.81
N TYR A 149 5.59 9.95 -8.12
CA TYR A 149 6.26 8.79 -8.67
C TYR A 149 5.24 7.71 -9.12
N ASN A 150 5.44 7.17 -10.31
CA ASN A 150 4.55 6.19 -10.94
C ASN A 150 5.20 4.83 -11.22
N GLY A 151 6.40 4.59 -10.70
CA GLY A 151 7.18 3.39 -10.96
C GLY A 151 8.37 3.61 -11.90
N THR A 152 8.65 4.87 -12.28
CA THR A 152 9.80 5.26 -13.08
C THR A 152 10.54 6.42 -12.40
N PRO A 153 11.87 6.33 -12.20
CA PRO A 153 12.76 5.21 -12.54
C PRO A 153 12.44 3.91 -11.77
N ASP A 154 12.96 2.78 -12.23
CA ASP A 154 12.71 1.46 -11.61
C ASP A 154 13.18 1.43 -10.16
N MET A 155 12.27 1.07 -9.22
CA MET A 155 12.55 1.17 -7.79
C MET A 155 13.61 0.18 -7.29
N ILE A 156 13.78 -0.96 -7.97
CA ILE A 156 14.78 -1.95 -7.58
C ILE A 156 16.15 -1.63 -8.16
N ARG A 157 16.20 -0.97 -9.33
CA ARG A 157 17.45 -0.55 -9.97
C ARG A 157 17.98 0.77 -9.43
N THR A 158 17.14 1.59 -8.79
CA THR A 158 17.51 2.89 -8.22
C THR A 158 17.96 2.71 -6.77
N PRO A 159 19.23 2.89 -6.40
CA PRO A 159 19.78 2.53 -5.09
C PRO A 159 19.00 3.15 -3.91
N MET A 160 18.63 4.44 -4.00
CA MET A 160 17.89 5.14 -2.95
C MET A 160 16.50 4.52 -2.71
N LEU A 161 15.78 4.15 -3.77
CA LEU A 161 14.45 3.55 -3.69
C LEU A 161 14.54 2.09 -3.24
N ARG A 162 15.51 1.34 -3.79
CA ARG A 162 15.76 -0.05 -3.39
C ARG A 162 16.06 -0.14 -1.89
N LYS A 163 16.88 0.78 -1.36
CA LYS A 163 17.15 0.83 0.09
C LYS A 163 15.86 0.93 0.90
N MET A 164 14.89 1.76 0.48
CA MET A 164 13.60 1.87 1.18
C MET A 164 12.79 0.57 1.12
N VAL A 165 12.76 -0.12 -0.02
CA VAL A 165 12.13 -1.46 -0.13
C VAL A 165 12.81 -2.43 0.83
N GLU A 166 14.14 -2.51 0.82
CA GLU A 166 14.93 -3.45 1.60
C GLU A 166 15.00 -3.14 3.10
N THR A 167 14.63 -1.93 3.52
CA THR A 167 14.52 -1.55 4.94
C THR A 167 13.07 -1.51 5.40
N CYS A 168 12.24 -0.61 4.85
CA CYS A 168 10.89 -0.37 5.36
C CYS A 168 9.92 -1.51 5.02
N LEU A 169 9.84 -1.94 3.75
CA LEU A 169 8.92 -3.02 3.38
C LEU A 169 9.39 -4.38 3.91
N ALA A 170 10.71 -4.63 3.93
CA ALA A 170 11.27 -5.82 4.56
C ALA A 170 11.04 -5.87 6.07
N GLU A 171 11.05 -4.71 6.77
CA GLU A 171 10.67 -4.64 8.18
C GLU A 171 9.20 -5.06 8.37
N GLU A 172 8.28 -4.53 7.56
CA GLU A 172 6.86 -4.90 7.61
C GLU A 172 6.69 -6.41 7.35
N ALA A 173 7.47 -6.99 6.42
CA ALA A 173 7.45 -8.41 6.14
C ALA A 173 7.86 -9.25 7.37
N ARG A 174 8.91 -8.85 8.07
CA ARG A 174 9.36 -9.52 9.31
C ARG A 174 8.36 -9.37 10.47
N LEU A 175 7.63 -8.25 10.53
CA LEU A 175 6.59 -8.01 11.53
C LEU A 175 5.30 -8.77 11.25
N LEU A 176 5.04 -9.15 9.98
CA LEU A 176 3.82 -9.78 9.50
C LEU A 176 4.09 -11.12 8.78
N PRO A 177 4.83 -12.06 9.40
CA PRO A 177 5.30 -13.28 8.72
C PRO A 177 4.17 -14.21 8.27
N GLY A 178 3.00 -14.11 8.91
CA GLY A 178 1.82 -14.92 8.60
C GLY A 178 0.86 -14.31 7.58
N ALA A 179 1.07 -13.05 7.19
CA ALA A 179 0.13 -12.34 6.32
C ALA A 179 0.25 -12.76 4.84
N LEU A 180 -0.85 -12.62 4.12
CA LEU A 180 -0.88 -12.69 2.65
C LEU A 180 -0.56 -11.31 2.07
N TRP A 181 0.28 -11.25 1.05
CA TRP A 181 0.77 -10.02 0.43
C TRP A 181 0.15 -9.83 -0.95
N LEU A 182 -0.68 -8.82 -1.10
CA LEU A 182 -1.43 -8.54 -2.33
C LEU A 182 -0.95 -7.22 -2.94
N PRO A 183 -0.05 -7.28 -3.95
CA PRO A 183 0.41 -6.10 -4.65
C PRO A 183 -0.65 -5.58 -5.62
N LEU A 184 -0.85 -4.26 -5.63
CA LEU A 184 -1.79 -3.56 -6.49
C LEU A 184 -1.09 -3.09 -7.77
N GLY A 185 -0.91 -4.02 -8.70
CA GLY A 185 -0.23 -3.82 -9.98
C GLY A 185 1.20 -4.36 -10.03
N PRO A 186 1.85 -4.27 -11.21
CA PRO A 186 3.13 -4.94 -11.46
C PRO A 186 4.32 -4.34 -10.71
N LYS A 187 4.32 -3.05 -10.40
CA LYS A 187 5.45 -2.40 -9.72
C LYS A 187 5.59 -2.81 -8.25
N PRO A 188 4.53 -2.79 -7.42
CA PRO A 188 4.63 -3.37 -6.07
C PRO A 188 4.84 -4.89 -6.09
N ALA A 189 4.34 -5.64 -7.10
CA ALA A 189 4.66 -7.05 -7.26
C ALA A 189 6.17 -7.28 -7.43
N GLN A 190 6.82 -6.49 -8.27
CA GLN A 190 8.28 -6.53 -8.45
C GLN A 190 9.04 -6.33 -7.12
N ALA A 191 8.59 -5.40 -6.28
CA ALA A 191 9.21 -5.18 -4.96
C ALA A 191 9.04 -6.39 -4.03
N LEU A 192 7.84 -6.99 -4.00
CA LEU A 192 7.60 -8.19 -3.19
C LEU A 192 8.41 -9.38 -3.67
N HIS A 193 8.50 -9.61 -4.98
CA HIS A 193 9.34 -10.68 -5.54
C HIS A 193 10.83 -10.44 -5.28
N HIS A 194 11.28 -9.18 -5.28
CA HIS A 194 12.65 -8.85 -4.88
C HIS A 194 12.91 -9.23 -3.41
N LEU A 195 11.99 -8.94 -2.49
CA LEU A 195 12.10 -9.35 -1.09
C LEU A 195 12.00 -10.87 -0.92
N ALA A 196 11.17 -11.55 -1.72
CA ALA A 196 11.07 -13.01 -1.70
C ALA A 196 12.39 -13.66 -2.16
N ALA A 197 13.03 -13.14 -3.20
CA ALA A 197 14.35 -13.62 -3.65
C ALA A 197 15.46 -13.42 -2.61
N ARG A 198 15.28 -12.48 -1.66
CA ARG A 198 16.17 -12.25 -0.52
C ARG A 198 15.84 -13.12 0.71
N GLY A 199 14.69 -13.83 0.69
CA GLY A 199 14.20 -14.58 1.84
C GLY A 199 13.44 -13.76 2.89
N ASP A 200 13.13 -12.47 2.62
CA ASP A 200 12.38 -11.61 3.53
C ASP A 200 10.86 -11.92 3.54
N ILE A 201 10.34 -12.52 2.45
CA ILE A 201 8.93 -12.91 2.30
C ILE A 201 8.86 -14.32 1.70
N ASP A 202 7.96 -15.16 2.21
CA ASP A 202 7.63 -16.43 1.57
C ASP A 202 6.91 -16.17 0.22
N PRO A 203 7.47 -16.60 -0.93
CA PRO A 203 6.86 -16.39 -2.24
C PRO A 203 5.46 -17.01 -2.36
N ALA A 204 5.16 -18.09 -1.59
CA ALA A 204 3.84 -18.69 -1.56
C ALA A 204 2.75 -17.75 -0.98
N ARG A 205 3.15 -16.73 -0.24
CA ARG A 205 2.24 -15.73 0.35
C ARG A 205 2.01 -14.49 -0.53
N ILE A 206 2.67 -14.39 -1.69
CA ILE A 206 2.48 -13.26 -2.62
C ILE A 206 1.34 -13.59 -3.59
N LEU A 207 0.29 -12.79 -3.56
CA LEU A 207 -0.93 -12.91 -4.37
C LEU A 207 -0.91 -11.85 -5.49
N ASP A 208 -0.03 -11.99 -6.46
CA ASP A 208 0.12 -11.03 -7.55
C ASP A 208 -0.90 -11.20 -8.68
N GLY A 209 -1.14 -10.11 -9.44
CA GLY A 209 -2.03 -10.11 -10.61
C GLY A 209 -3.24 -9.17 -10.49
N MET A 210 -3.51 -8.60 -9.32
CA MET A 210 -4.58 -7.61 -9.16
C MET A 210 -4.17 -6.26 -9.79
N PRO A 211 -5.03 -5.61 -10.63
CA PRO A 211 -4.75 -4.27 -11.14
C PRO A 211 -4.84 -3.23 -10.03
N HIS A 212 -4.18 -2.08 -10.22
CA HIS A 212 -4.29 -0.96 -9.28
C HIS A 212 -5.72 -0.38 -9.29
N PRO A 213 -6.35 -0.12 -8.12
CA PRO A 213 -7.76 0.26 -8.01
C PRO A 213 -8.08 1.72 -8.39
N SER A 214 -7.10 2.52 -8.82
CA SER A 214 -7.28 3.93 -9.16
C SER A 214 -8.17 4.15 -10.39
N GLY A 215 -8.79 5.33 -10.48
CA GLY A 215 -9.59 5.73 -11.64
C GLY A 215 -8.81 5.70 -12.96
N ALA A 216 -7.50 5.93 -12.97
CA ALA A 216 -6.66 5.77 -14.14
C ALA A 216 -6.63 4.32 -14.69
N ASN A 217 -7.01 3.34 -13.90
CA ASN A 217 -7.13 1.93 -14.27
C ASN A 217 -8.59 1.45 -14.35
N ALA A 218 -9.56 2.36 -14.49
CA ALA A 218 -10.98 2.02 -14.46
C ALA A 218 -11.36 0.89 -15.44
N GLU A 219 -10.81 0.90 -16.65
CA GLU A 219 -11.03 -0.18 -17.63
C GLU A 219 -10.49 -1.53 -17.14
N ARG A 220 -9.28 -1.56 -16.59
CA ARG A 220 -8.68 -2.78 -16.05
C ARG A 220 -9.47 -3.32 -14.86
N VAL A 221 -9.96 -2.44 -14.00
CA VAL A 221 -10.85 -2.79 -12.88
C VAL A 221 -12.17 -3.36 -13.41
N ALA A 222 -12.78 -2.73 -14.41
CA ALA A 222 -14.03 -3.21 -15.01
C ALA A 222 -13.89 -4.61 -15.64
N VAL A 223 -12.79 -4.85 -16.35
CA VAL A 223 -12.49 -6.18 -16.92
C VAL A 223 -12.22 -7.20 -15.83
N PHE A 224 -11.40 -6.86 -14.83
CA PHE A 224 -11.09 -7.74 -13.70
C PHE A 224 -12.36 -8.16 -12.95
N LEU A 225 -13.31 -7.24 -12.78
CA LEU A 225 -14.60 -7.50 -12.11
C LEU A 225 -15.66 -8.17 -13.02
N GLY A 226 -15.37 -8.40 -14.31
CA GLY A 226 -16.33 -8.93 -15.28
C GLY A 226 -17.43 -7.94 -15.70
N ARG A 227 -17.26 -6.65 -15.42
CA ARG A 227 -18.18 -5.57 -15.84
C ARG A 227 -17.95 -5.12 -17.28
N LYS A 228 -16.81 -5.51 -17.86
CA LYS A 228 -16.45 -5.31 -19.26
C LYS A 228 -15.87 -6.61 -19.79
N ALA A 229 -16.31 -7.03 -20.98
CA ALA A 229 -15.81 -8.26 -21.60
C ALA A 229 -14.33 -8.08 -22.00
N PRO A 230 -13.46 -9.10 -21.83
CA PRO A 230 -12.04 -8.98 -22.08
C PRO A 230 -11.70 -8.64 -23.55
N GLN A 231 -12.51 -9.08 -24.51
CA GLN A 231 -12.36 -8.76 -25.94
C GLN A 231 -12.71 -7.31 -26.27
N ASP A 232 -13.52 -6.64 -25.45
CA ASP A 232 -13.91 -5.23 -25.64
C ASP A 232 -12.93 -4.25 -25.01
N ALA A 233 -11.86 -4.76 -24.37
CA ALA A 233 -10.84 -3.94 -23.78
C ALA A 233 -10.02 -3.22 -24.84
N SER A 234 -9.59 -1.98 -24.54
CA SER A 234 -8.69 -1.23 -25.41
C SER A 234 -7.35 -1.93 -25.60
N SER A 235 -6.62 -1.59 -26.65
CA SER A 235 -5.26 -2.12 -26.91
C SER A 235 -4.25 -1.90 -25.77
N LYS A 236 -4.55 -0.98 -24.83
CA LYS A 236 -3.73 -0.69 -23.64
C LYS A 236 -4.01 -1.64 -22.47
N THR A 237 -5.02 -2.51 -22.59
CA THR A 237 -5.49 -3.40 -21.52
C THR A 237 -5.50 -4.85 -22.01
N ASN A 238 -4.66 -5.68 -21.42
CA ASN A 238 -4.67 -7.12 -21.69
C ASN A 238 -5.84 -7.75 -20.91
N GLY A 239 -7.03 -7.76 -21.54
CA GLY A 239 -8.27 -8.28 -20.92
C GLY A 239 -8.19 -9.75 -20.51
N PRO A 240 -7.75 -10.67 -21.39
CA PRO A 240 -7.60 -12.09 -21.06
C PRO A 240 -6.67 -12.33 -19.87
N ALA A 241 -5.56 -11.61 -19.76
CA ALA A 241 -4.62 -11.73 -18.63
C ALA A 241 -5.26 -11.30 -17.30
N LEU A 242 -6.12 -10.27 -17.29
CA LEU A 242 -6.83 -9.82 -16.09
C LEU A 242 -7.86 -10.84 -15.61
N VAL A 243 -8.60 -11.46 -16.52
CA VAL A 243 -9.56 -12.53 -16.20
C VAL A 243 -8.81 -13.75 -15.65
N ALA A 244 -7.75 -14.18 -16.31
CA ALA A 244 -6.91 -15.28 -15.84
C ALA A 244 -6.30 -14.99 -14.45
N ALA A 245 -5.86 -13.76 -14.19
CA ALA A 245 -5.35 -13.34 -12.89
C ALA A 245 -6.42 -13.44 -11.80
N ARG A 246 -7.66 -12.97 -12.06
CA ARG A 246 -8.77 -13.11 -11.10
C ARG A 246 -9.04 -14.57 -10.76
N ILE A 247 -9.13 -15.44 -11.76
CA ILE A 247 -9.39 -16.88 -11.56
C ILE A 247 -8.27 -17.52 -10.74
N ARG A 248 -7.02 -17.24 -11.07
CA ARG A 248 -5.85 -17.74 -10.35
C ARG A 248 -5.84 -17.28 -8.88
N LEU A 249 -6.12 -16.00 -8.65
CA LEU A 249 -6.17 -15.43 -7.30
C LEU A 249 -7.28 -16.08 -6.47
N ALA A 250 -8.49 -16.24 -7.04
CA ALA A 250 -9.59 -16.90 -6.35
C ALA A 250 -9.24 -18.34 -5.98
N ALA A 251 -8.67 -19.11 -6.90
CA ALA A 251 -8.26 -20.50 -6.63
C ALA A 251 -7.18 -20.59 -5.54
N ARG A 252 -6.21 -19.66 -5.53
CA ARG A 252 -5.20 -19.60 -4.46
C ARG A 252 -5.79 -19.26 -3.09
N ILE A 253 -6.72 -18.31 -3.04
CA ILE A 253 -7.40 -17.96 -1.79
C ILE A 253 -8.25 -19.12 -1.28
N ASP A 254 -8.97 -19.84 -2.16
CA ASP A 254 -9.77 -21.01 -1.78
C ASP A 254 -8.89 -22.15 -1.23
N ALA A 255 -7.73 -22.40 -1.87
CA ALA A 255 -6.77 -23.38 -1.37
C ALA A 255 -6.24 -23.04 0.04
N LEU A 256 -5.97 -21.75 0.31
CA LEU A 256 -5.51 -21.29 1.62
C LEU A 256 -6.61 -21.35 2.69
N ALA A 257 -7.88 -21.18 2.31
CA ALA A 257 -9.01 -21.30 3.22
C ALA A 257 -9.27 -22.77 3.61
N GLY A 258 -9.08 -23.71 2.70
CA GLY A 258 -9.25 -25.16 2.96
C GLY A 258 -8.17 -25.78 3.86
N VAL A 259 -7.03 -25.14 4.05
CA VAL A 259 -5.93 -25.59 4.94
C VAL A 259 -6.12 -25.08 6.38
N ALA A 260 -6.96 -24.07 6.57
CA ALA A 260 -7.19 -23.43 7.87
C ALA A 260 -8.43 -23.98 8.62
N ALA A 261 -9.16 -24.94 8.02
CA ALA A 261 -10.30 -25.67 8.61
C ALA A 261 -9.86 -27.05 9.10
#